data_a71f3315d9690e06b3b9bfb3b8f72240
#
_entry.id   a71f3315d9690e06b3b9bfb3b8f72240
#
_cell.length_a   1.000
_cell.length_b   1.000
_cell.length_c   1.000
_cell.angle_alpha   90.00
_cell.angle_beta   90.00
_cell.angle_gamma   90.00
#
_symmetry.space_group_name_H-M   'P 1'
#
loop_
_entity.id
_entity.type
_entity.pdbx_description
1 polymer ?
#
loop_
_entity_poly.entity_id
_entity_poly.type
_entity_poly.pdbx_seq_one_letter_code
_entity_poly.pdbx_strand_id
1 'polypeptide(L)'
;HWLKYDEDDVVQSVGQRISDIVGLPLEYAESMQIIHYGPEQEYSPHFDAFNLSLPKGQRAAKWGGQRLVTALVYLNRVESGGATQFPKLGITVPALPGRMVIFHNTTHDISGPHPLSLHAGMPVEAGEKWAFNMWFRLQDTTTEFEFGGVLPTVAIGQSDTPANAQLSSAN
;
A
#
# COMPACT_ATOMS: atom_id res chain seq x y z
N HIS A 1 -14.14 -5.99 6.47
CA HIS A 1 -14.92 -6.36 5.29
C HIS A 1 -14.04 -6.21 4.05
N TRP A 2 -14.23 -7.10 3.05
CA TRP A 2 -13.51 -7.05 1.77
C TRP A 2 -14.47 -6.59 0.68
N LEU A 3 -14.04 -5.61 -0.10
CA LEU A 3 -14.80 -5.03 -1.20
C LEU A 3 -13.99 -5.24 -2.48
N LYS A 4 -14.57 -5.96 -3.45
CA LYS A 4 -13.92 -6.16 -4.74
C LYS A 4 -13.90 -4.85 -5.50
N TYR A 5 -12.81 -4.59 -6.23
CA TYR A 5 -12.67 -3.36 -7.02
C TYR A 5 -13.61 -3.31 -8.24
N ASP A 6 -14.27 -4.40 -8.58
CA ASP A 6 -15.29 -4.52 -9.63
C ASP A 6 -16.73 -4.62 -9.08
N GLU A 7 -16.94 -4.31 -7.79
CA GLU A 7 -18.25 -4.38 -7.12
C GLU A 7 -19.26 -3.40 -7.72
N ASP A 8 -18.83 -2.17 -8.01
CA ASP A 8 -19.59 -1.15 -8.72
C ASP A 8 -18.65 -0.13 -9.40
N ASP A 9 -19.22 0.75 -10.24
CA ASP A 9 -18.47 1.74 -11.03
C ASP A 9 -17.67 2.72 -10.16
N VAL A 10 -18.15 3.07 -8.97
CA VAL A 10 -17.47 4.00 -8.06
C VAL A 10 -16.23 3.33 -7.48
N VAL A 11 -16.38 2.11 -6.96
CA VAL A 11 -15.29 1.32 -6.39
C VAL A 11 -14.25 1.03 -7.46
N GLN A 12 -14.67 0.65 -8.67
CA GLN A 12 -13.77 0.44 -9.80
C GLN A 12 -12.99 1.70 -10.16
N SER A 13 -13.68 2.85 -10.26
CA SER A 13 -13.05 4.14 -10.55
C SER A 13 -12.02 4.55 -9.49
N VAL A 14 -12.31 4.31 -8.21
CA VAL A 14 -11.36 4.55 -7.12
C VAL A 14 -10.16 3.61 -7.22
N GLY A 15 -10.41 2.31 -7.44
CA GLY A 15 -9.34 1.31 -7.61
C GLY A 15 -8.42 1.65 -8.78
N GLN A 16 -8.99 2.01 -9.93
CA GLN A 16 -8.21 2.40 -11.12
C GLN A 16 -7.35 3.64 -10.85
N ARG A 17 -7.92 4.66 -10.20
CA ARG A 17 -7.17 5.88 -9.84
C ARG A 17 -5.99 5.58 -8.91
N ILE A 18 -6.17 4.67 -7.95
CA ILE A 18 -5.08 4.25 -7.06
C ILE A 18 -4.03 3.48 -7.85
N SER A 19 -4.44 2.57 -8.72
CA SER A 19 -3.58 1.81 -9.64
C SER A 19 -2.72 2.74 -10.50
N ASP A 20 -3.33 3.76 -11.11
CA ASP A 20 -2.63 4.76 -11.94
C ASP A 20 -1.58 5.55 -11.13
N ILE A 21 -1.90 5.92 -9.86
CA ILE A 21 -0.97 6.65 -8.98
C ILE A 21 0.17 5.73 -8.52
N VAL A 22 -0.12 4.48 -8.20
CA VAL A 22 0.88 3.49 -7.76
C VAL A 22 1.76 3.04 -8.93
N GLY A 23 1.24 3.10 -10.17
CA GLY A 23 1.93 2.66 -11.37
C GLY A 23 1.99 1.14 -11.52
N LEU A 24 1.05 0.42 -10.90
CA LEU A 24 0.90 -1.03 -11.03
C LEU A 24 -0.49 -1.37 -11.56
N PRO A 25 -0.64 -2.45 -12.37
CA PRO A 25 -1.93 -2.88 -12.91
C PRO A 25 -2.96 -3.14 -11.81
N LEU A 26 -4.24 -2.83 -12.06
CA LEU A 26 -5.32 -3.04 -11.10
C LEU A 26 -5.51 -4.52 -10.75
N GLU A 27 -5.27 -5.43 -11.69
CA GLU A 27 -5.30 -6.88 -11.47
C GLU A 27 -4.23 -7.40 -10.50
N TYR A 28 -3.21 -6.58 -10.20
CA TYR A 28 -2.20 -6.87 -9.16
C TYR A 28 -2.69 -6.48 -7.77
N ALA A 29 -3.81 -5.77 -7.68
CA ALA A 29 -4.36 -5.33 -6.41
C ALA A 29 -5.22 -6.42 -5.75
N GLU A 30 -5.05 -6.58 -4.43
CA GLU A 30 -6.02 -7.30 -3.61
C GLU A 30 -7.32 -6.51 -3.53
N SER A 31 -8.44 -7.18 -3.24
CA SER A 31 -9.68 -6.50 -2.87
C SER A 31 -9.44 -5.47 -1.77
N MET A 32 -10.18 -4.37 -1.78
CA MET A 32 -10.07 -3.34 -0.75
C MET A 32 -10.47 -3.91 0.61
N GLN A 33 -9.58 -3.86 1.57
CA GLN A 33 -9.90 -4.21 2.95
C GLN A 33 -10.48 -3.00 3.67
N ILE A 34 -11.77 -2.97 3.85
CA ILE A 34 -12.44 -1.94 4.66
C ILE A 34 -12.18 -2.23 6.13
N ILE A 35 -11.62 -1.26 6.84
CA ILE A 35 -11.30 -1.32 8.25
C ILE A 35 -12.06 -0.26 9.04
N HIS A 36 -12.49 -0.64 10.22
CA HIS A 36 -13.18 0.23 11.17
C HIS A 36 -12.57 0.04 12.56
N TYR A 37 -12.31 1.14 13.24
CA TYR A 37 -11.85 1.20 14.61
C TYR A 37 -12.76 2.12 15.41
N GLY A 38 -13.34 1.59 16.47
CA GLY A 38 -14.03 2.36 17.51
C GLY A 38 -13.04 2.89 18.57
N PRO A 39 -13.56 3.58 19.62
CA PRO A 39 -12.75 4.09 20.70
C PRO A 39 -11.87 3.00 21.34
N GLU A 40 -10.64 3.36 21.70
CA GLU A 40 -9.61 2.50 22.30
C GLU A 40 -9.06 1.40 21.38
N GLN A 41 -9.60 1.24 20.17
CA GLN A 41 -9.09 0.26 19.22
C GLN A 41 -7.86 0.80 18.48
N GLU A 42 -6.90 -0.11 18.28
CA GLU A 42 -5.65 0.15 17.61
C GLU A 42 -5.23 -1.05 16.76
N TYR A 43 -4.20 -0.87 15.95
CA TYR A 43 -3.50 -1.96 15.31
C TYR A 43 -2.02 -1.88 15.63
N SER A 44 -1.52 -2.83 16.38
CA SER A 44 -0.14 -2.88 16.85
C SER A 44 0.87 -2.82 15.69
N PRO A 45 2.12 -2.38 15.94
CA PRO A 45 3.15 -2.30 14.91
C PRO A 45 3.33 -3.61 14.15
N HIS A 46 3.24 -3.53 12.81
CA HIS A 46 3.32 -4.69 11.92
C HIS A 46 3.90 -4.31 10.56
N PHE A 47 4.16 -5.34 9.76
CA PHE A 47 4.54 -5.23 8.35
C PHE A 47 3.45 -5.84 7.49
N ASP A 48 3.20 -5.24 6.33
CA ASP A 48 2.26 -5.78 5.33
C ASP A 48 2.92 -6.84 4.43
N ALA A 49 4.23 -6.74 4.21
CA ALA A 49 4.98 -7.73 3.45
C ALA A 49 5.10 -9.07 4.19
N PHE A 50 5.09 -10.14 3.43
CA PHE A 50 5.28 -11.49 3.96
C PHE A 50 6.77 -11.80 4.15
N ASN A 51 7.12 -12.52 5.20
CA ASN A 51 8.44 -13.11 5.34
C ASN A 51 8.48 -14.44 4.57
N LEU A 52 9.05 -14.41 3.36
CA LEU A 52 9.10 -15.56 2.45
C LEU A 52 10.10 -16.65 2.89
N SER A 53 10.94 -16.37 3.89
CA SER A 53 11.78 -17.43 4.50
C SER A 53 10.98 -18.38 5.39
N LEU A 54 9.73 -18.02 5.73
CA LEU A 54 8.85 -18.80 6.58
C LEU A 54 7.71 -19.46 5.79
N PRO A 55 7.34 -20.71 6.10
CA PRO A 55 6.25 -21.42 5.41
C PRO A 55 4.91 -20.67 5.42
N LYS A 56 4.62 -19.89 6.50
CA LYS A 56 3.42 -19.05 6.58
C LYS A 56 3.45 -17.95 5.51
N GLY A 57 4.60 -17.28 5.35
CA GLY A 57 4.78 -16.23 4.36
C GLY A 57 4.67 -16.77 2.93
N GLN A 58 5.29 -17.93 2.67
CA GLN A 58 5.18 -18.59 1.36
C GLN A 58 3.73 -18.95 1.03
N ARG A 59 2.97 -19.50 1.98
CA ARG A 59 1.54 -19.79 1.77
C ARG A 59 0.72 -18.53 1.50
N ALA A 60 1.02 -17.43 2.20
CA ALA A 60 0.33 -16.16 1.99
C ALA A 60 0.66 -15.51 0.64
N ALA A 61 1.86 -15.75 0.13
CA ALA A 61 2.32 -15.27 -1.17
C ALA A 61 1.99 -16.21 -2.35
N LYS A 62 1.34 -17.33 -2.10
CA LYS A 62 1.06 -18.35 -3.13
C LYS A 62 0.36 -17.78 -4.36
N TRP A 63 -0.56 -16.85 -4.17
CA TRP A 63 -1.29 -16.18 -5.24
C TRP A 63 -0.87 -14.72 -5.30
N GLY A 64 -0.49 -14.24 -6.48
CA GLY A 64 -0.02 -12.87 -6.68
C GLY A 64 1.36 -12.55 -6.15
N GLY A 65 2.04 -13.45 -5.44
CA GLY A 65 3.37 -13.22 -4.87
C GLY A 65 3.37 -12.28 -3.66
N GLN A 66 4.46 -11.54 -3.50
CA GLN A 66 4.70 -10.61 -2.38
C GLN A 66 3.84 -9.34 -2.48
N ARG A 67 3.47 -8.74 -1.36
CA ARG A 67 2.89 -7.39 -1.28
C ARG A 67 3.98 -6.34 -1.47
N LEU A 68 3.97 -5.63 -2.60
CA LEU A 68 4.98 -4.63 -2.93
C LEU A 68 4.66 -3.25 -2.36
N VAL A 69 3.39 -2.84 -2.50
CA VAL A 69 2.93 -1.49 -2.15
C VAL A 69 1.64 -1.59 -1.36
N THR A 70 1.52 -0.75 -0.35
CA THR A 70 0.26 -0.48 0.35
C THR A 70 -0.22 0.92 -0.01
N ALA A 71 -1.51 1.02 -0.40
CA ALA A 71 -2.26 2.26 -0.45
C ALA A 71 -3.33 2.23 0.65
N LEU A 72 -3.13 3.04 1.70
CA LEU A 72 -4.07 3.22 2.80
C LEU A 72 -4.85 4.51 2.59
N VAL A 73 -6.17 4.44 2.50
CA VAL A 73 -7.04 5.60 2.28
C VAL A 73 -7.96 5.81 3.47
N TYR A 74 -7.99 7.02 4.01
CA TYR A 74 -8.90 7.39 5.10
C TYR A 74 -10.23 7.88 4.53
N LEU A 75 -11.32 7.34 5.06
CA LEU A 75 -12.68 7.66 4.60
C LEU A 75 -13.35 8.76 5.41
N ASN A 76 -12.90 8.98 6.66
CA ASN A 76 -13.43 10.03 7.52
C ASN A 76 -12.32 10.76 8.27
N ARG A 77 -12.70 11.87 8.91
CA ARG A 77 -11.87 12.51 9.93
C ARG A 77 -12.10 11.81 11.26
N VAL A 78 -11.02 11.43 11.93
CA VAL A 78 -11.07 10.97 13.32
C VAL A 78 -11.01 12.19 14.23
N GLU A 79 -11.85 12.22 15.27
CA GLU A 79 -11.93 13.36 16.19
C GLU A 79 -10.63 13.52 17.00
N SER A 80 -10.13 12.41 17.57
CA SER A 80 -8.84 12.36 18.26
C SER A 80 -8.19 10.97 18.11
N GLY A 81 -6.87 10.94 17.96
CA GLY A 81 -6.13 9.70 17.75
C GLY A 81 -6.28 9.13 16.34
N GLY A 82 -6.24 7.81 16.19
CA GLY A 82 -6.50 7.06 14.96
C GLY A 82 -5.49 7.26 13.81
N ALA A 83 -4.40 7.97 14.04
CA ALA A 83 -3.35 8.21 13.05
C ALA A 83 -2.64 6.90 12.63
N THR A 84 -1.98 6.91 11.49
CA THR A 84 -1.02 5.87 11.12
C THR A 84 0.38 6.34 11.44
N GLN A 85 1.11 5.56 12.24
CA GLN A 85 2.47 5.87 12.65
C GLN A 85 3.47 4.95 11.96
N PHE A 86 4.59 5.53 11.52
CA PHE A 86 5.79 4.83 11.07
C PHE A 86 6.91 5.07 12.09
N PRO A 87 7.03 4.23 13.13
CA PRO A 87 7.92 4.50 14.27
C PRO A 87 9.39 4.57 13.89
N LYS A 88 9.83 3.81 12.88
CA LYS A 88 11.21 3.83 12.41
C LYS A 88 11.57 5.10 11.61
N LEU A 89 10.56 5.79 11.07
CA LEU A 89 10.72 7.04 10.34
C LEU A 89 10.43 8.28 11.20
N GLY A 90 9.84 8.09 12.39
CA GLY A 90 9.36 9.20 13.22
C GLY A 90 8.18 9.96 12.58
N ILE A 91 7.43 9.32 11.68
CA ILE A 91 6.32 9.94 10.94
C ILE A 91 4.99 9.48 11.53
N THR A 92 4.07 10.43 11.70
CA THR A 92 2.68 10.17 12.08
C THR A 92 1.77 10.87 11.08
N VAL A 93 0.87 10.12 10.46
CA VAL A 93 -0.07 10.63 9.44
C VAL A 93 -1.49 10.65 10.01
N PRO A 94 -2.07 11.85 10.26
CA PRO A 94 -3.44 11.97 10.77
C PRO A 94 -4.48 11.44 9.79
N ALA A 95 -5.53 10.80 10.33
CA ALA A 95 -6.67 10.30 9.57
C ALA A 95 -7.57 11.48 9.14
N LEU A 96 -7.45 11.86 7.88
CA LEU A 96 -8.26 12.90 7.24
C LEU A 96 -8.96 12.33 6.00
N PRO A 97 -10.22 12.67 5.75
CA PRO A 97 -10.99 12.12 4.64
C PRO A 97 -10.31 12.41 3.30
N GLY A 98 -10.24 11.39 2.45
CA GLY A 98 -9.62 11.47 1.12
C GLY A 98 -8.08 11.49 1.12
N ARG A 99 -7.43 11.49 2.30
CA ARG A 99 -5.97 11.32 2.36
C ARG A 99 -5.60 9.89 2.07
N MET A 100 -4.61 9.71 1.20
CA MET A 100 -3.99 8.41 0.91
C MET A 100 -2.53 8.41 1.37
N VAL A 101 -2.11 7.31 1.98
CA VAL A 101 -0.72 7.03 2.32
C VAL A 101 -0.26 5.88 1.47
N ILE A 102 0.81 6.09 0.70
CA ILE A 102 1.42 5.06 -0.14
C ILE A 102 2.80 4.77 0.39
N PHE A 103 3.13 3.50 0.55
CA PHE A 103 4.47 3.09 0.96
C PHE A 103 4.86 1.72 0.40
N HIS A 104 6.16 1.56 0.14
CA HIS A 104 6.72 0.29 -0.27
C HIS A 104 6.87 -0.65 0.92
N ASN A 105 6.47 -1.90 0.73
CA ASN A 105 6.50 -2.93 1.76
C ASN A 105 7.81 -3.69 1.81
N THR A 106 8.53 -3.75 0.69
CA THR A 106 9.76 -4.54 0.53
C THR A 106 10.93 -3.67 0.08
N THR A 107 12.14 -4.17 0.23
CA THR A 107 13.33 -3.68 -0.47
C THR A 107 13.39 -4.29 -1.88
N HIS A 108 14.47 -4.02 -2.61
CA HIS A 108 14.75 -4.67 -3.88
C HIS A 108 14.77 -6.22 -3.74
N ASP A 109 15.25 -6.74 -2.61
CA ASP A 109 15.05 -8.13 -2.22
C ASP A 109 13.65 -8.29 -1.61
N ILE A 110 12.75 -8.91 -2.37
CA ILE A 110 11.35 -9.13 -1.98
C ILE A 110 11.15 -10.26 -0.96
N SER A 111 12.22 -10.86 -0.44
CA SER A 111 12.15 -12.00 0.48
C SER A 111 11.46 -11.68 1.82
N GLY A 112 11.46 -10.40 2.20
CA GLY A 112 10.89 -9.93 3.45
C GLY A 112 10.52 -8.45 3.45
N PRO A 113 10.05 -7.97 4.62
CA PRO A 113 9.63 -6.59 4.77
C PRO A 113 10.81 -5.60 4.78
N HIS A 114 10.58 -4.42 4.20
CA HIS A 114 11.47 -3.28 4.38
C HIS A 114 11.41 -2.80 5.84
N PRO A 115 12.54 -2.65 6.55
CA PRO A 115 12.52 -2.28 7.96
C PRO A 115 11.79 -0.96 8.26
N LEU A 116 11.82 0.00 7.32
CA LEU A 116 11.15 1.30 7.47
C LEU A 116 9.65 1.26 7.16
N SER A 117 9.13 0.16 6.61
CA SER A 117 7.69 -0.02 6.40
C SER A 117 6.93 -0.50 7.64
N LEU A 118 7.63 -0.70 8.78
CA LEU A 118 6.97 -0.95 10.05
C LEU A 118 6.01 0.18 10.37
N HIS A 119 4.73 -0.13 10.55
CA HIS A 119 3.70 0.86 10.82
C HIS A 119 2.65 0.34 11.81
N ALA A 120 1.90 1.26 12.39
CA ALA A 120 0.84 1.00 13.36
C ALA A 120 -0.38 1.89 13.11
N GLY A 121 -1.56 1.37 13.38
CA GLY A 121 -2.75 2.18 13.55
C GLY A 121 -2.83 2.62 15.01
N MET A 122 -2.63 3.91 15.27
CA MET A 122 -2.68 4.45 16.63
C MET A 122 -4.09 4.35 17.23
N PRO A 123 -4.21 4.27 18.57
CA PRO A 123 -5.50 4.23 19.23
C PRO A 123 -6.43 5.35 18.77
N VAL A 124 -7.70 5.03 18.56
CA VAL A 124 -8.77 6.03 18.40
C VAL A 124 -9.14 6.50 19.81
N GLU A 125 -8.86 7.76 20.12
CA GLU A 125 -9.12 8.36 21.44
C GLU A 125 -10.54 8.90 21.54
N ALA A 126 -11.08 9.44 20.42
CA ALA A 126 -12.45 9.91 20.30
C ALA A 126 -12.96 9.76 18.86
N GLY A 127 -14.26 9.50 18.74
CA GLY A 127 -14.91 9.24 17.45
C GLY A 127 -14.67 7.82 16.96
N GLU A 128 -14.59 7.67 15.63
CA GLU A 128 -14.32 6.39 14.97
C GLU A 128 -13.44 6.61 13.74
N LYS A 129 -12.73 5.57 13.32
CA LYS A 129 -11.89 5.59 12.11
C LYS A 129 -12.42 4.61 11.10
N TRP A 130 -12.70 5.13 9.90
CA TRP A 130 -12.98 4.35 8.72
C TRP A 130 -11.85 4.56 7.69
N ALA A 131 -11.33 3.47 7.18
CA ALA A 131 -10.30 3.50 6.15
C ALA A 131 -10.38 2.23 5.31
N PHE A 132 -9.60 2.16 4.25
CA PHE A 132 -9.35 0.91 3.55
C PHE A 132 -7.90 0.80 3.16
N ASN A 133 -7.41 -0.45 3.11
CA ASN A 133 -6.15 -0.83 2.51
C ASN A 133 -6.39 -1.43 1.14
N MET A 134 -5.51 -1.11 0.20
CA MET A 134 -5.40 -1.75 -1.09
C MET A 134 -3.93 -2.15 -1.28
N TRP A 135 -3.66 -3.44 -1.32
CA TRP A 135 -2.31 -3.98 -1.47
C TRP A 135 -2.05 -4.38 -2.91
N PHE A 136 -0.96 -3.91 -3.47
CA PHE A 136 -0.49 -4.33 -4.78
C PHE A 136 0.55 -5.44 -4.63
N ARG A 137 0.31 -6.53 -5.34
CA ARG A 137 1.13 -7.74 -5.38
C ARG A 137 2.23 -7.63 -6.43
N LEU A 138 3.11 -8.61 -6.44
CA LEU A 138 4.19 -8.73 -7.42
C LEU A 138 3.67 -9.04 -8.84
N GLN A 139 2.54 -9.71 -8.93
CA GLN A 139 1.88 -10.11 -10.16
C GLN A 139 0.36 -10.18 -9.96
N ASP A 140 -0.39 -10.50 -11.01
CA ASP A 140 -1.83 -10.73 -10.96
C ASP A 140 -2.20 -11.65 -9.79
N THR A 141 -3.18 -11.22 -9.01
CA THR A 141 -3.62 -11.91 -7.77
C THR A 141 -4.23 -13.28 -8.00
N THR A 142 -4.58 -13.62 -9.24
CA THR A 142 -5.09 -14.93 -9.65
C THR A 142 -3.98 -15.87 -10.13
N THR A 143 -2.76 -15.37 -10.32
CA THR A 143 -1.62 -16.13 -10.81
C THR A 143 -0.83 -16.75 -9.65
N GLU A 144 -0.54 -18.06 -9.76
CA GLU A 144 0.28 -18.74 -8.76
C GLU A 144 1.74 -18.25 -8.83
N PHE A 145 2.30 -17.93 -7.67
CA PHE A 145 3.69 -17.47 -7.55
C PHE A 145 4.64 -18.64 -7.35
N GLU A 146 5.60 -18.79 -8.27
CA GLU A 146 6.62 -19.82 -8.20
C GLU A 146 7.84 -19.32 -7.41
N PHE A 147 8.09 -19.93 -6.25
CA PHE A 147 9.27 -19.63 -5.44
C PHE A 147 10.54 -20.18 -6.10
N GLY A 148 11.51 -19.32 -6.37
CA GLY A 148 12.78 -19.69 -7.03
C GLY A 148 12.80 -19.46 -8.55
N GLY A 149 11.71 -18.96 -9.14
CA GLY A 149 11.69 -18.45 -10.50
C GLY A 149 12.46 -17.12 -10.66
N VAL A 150 12.79 -16.77 -11.91
CA VAL A 150 13.35 -15.45 -12.21
C VAL A 150 12.25 -14.42 -11.93
N LEU A 151 12.54 -13.47 -11.02
CA LEU A 151 11.60 -12.39 -10.71
C LEU A 151 11.26 -11.62 -11.99
N PRO A 152 9.96 -11.33 -12.25
CA PRO A 152 9.62 -10.46 -13.35
C PRO A 152 10.29 -9.11 -13.14
N THR A 153 10.99 -8.63 -14.16
CA THR A 153 11.57 -7.27 -14.13
C THR A 153 10.40 -6.30 -14.18
N VAL A 154 10.05 -5.72 -13.05
CA VAL A 154 9.11 -4.58 -13.03
C VAL A 154 9.81 -3.44 -13.75
N ALA A 155 9.38 -3.11 -14.96
CA ALA A 155 9.82 -1.91 -15.64
C ALA A 155 9.29 -0.71 -14.86
N ILE A 156 10.11 -0.19 -13.95
CA ILE A 156 9.87 1.12 -13.35
C ILE A 156 9.98 2.09 -14.51
N GLY A 157 8.87 2.72 -14.91
CA GLY A 157 8.82 3.68 -15.98
C GLY A 157 9.96 4.69 -15.81
N GLN A 158 10.86 4.73 -16.78
CA GLN A 158 11.83 5.81 -16.88
C GLN A 158 11.02 7.08 -17.05
N SER A 159 11.02 7.94 -16.01
CA SER A 159 10.54 9.30 -16.16
C SER A 159 11.41 9.97 -17.22
N ASP A 160 10.81 10.30 -18.36
CA ASP A 160 11.41 11.18 -19.35
C ASP A 160 11.79 12.48 -18.63
N THR A 161 13.08 12.63 -18.35
CA THR A 161 13.64 13.88 -17.85
C THR A 161 13.49 14.90 -18.98
N PRO A 162 12.74 16.01 -18.83
CA PRO A 162 12.65 17.01 -19.87
C PRO A 162 14.05 17.59 -20.12
N ALA A 163 14.46 17.53 -21.38
CA ALA A 163 15.72 18.07 -21.87
C ALA A 163 15.89 19.54 -21.44
N ASN A 164 17.07 19.84 -20.91
CA ASN A 164 17.68 21.14 -20.69
C ASN A 164 17.04 22.32 -21.46
N ALA A 165 16.37 23.20 -20.74
CA ALA A 165 16.20 24.56 -21.17
C ALA A 165 17.53 25.30 -20.96
N GLN A 166 18.28 25.49 -22.04
CA GLN A 166 19.45 26.39 -22.08
C GLN A 166 18.97 27.81 -21.76
N LEU A 167 19.35 28.32 -20.61
CA LEU A 167 19.30 29.76 -20.32
C LEU A 167 20.40 30.43 -21.15
N SER A 168 20.01 31.04 -22.29
CA SER A 168 20.87 31.97 -23.01
C SER A 168 21.00 33.25 -22.20
N SER A 169 22.21 33.52 -21.72
CA SER A 169 22.63 34.83 -21.23
C SER A 169 22.68 35.79 -22.41
N ALA A 170 21.85 36.81 -22.39
CA ALA A 170 22.01 38.01 -23.22
C ALA A 170 22.25 39.21 -22.32
N ASN A 171 23.31 39.92 -22.66
CA ASN A 171 23.88 41.16 -22.13
C ASN A 171 22.91 42.15 -21.44
#